data_0ca2086ef7d33ea7f21279ac4e176da5
#
_entry.id   0ca2086ef7d33ea7f21279ac4e176da5
#
_cell.length_a   1.000
_cell.length_b   1.000
_cell.length_c   1.000
_cell.angle_alpha   90.00
_cell.angle_beta   90.00
_cell.angle_gamma   90.00
#
_symmetry.space_group_name_H-M   'P 1'
#
loop_
_entity.id
_entity.type
_entity.pdbx_description
1 polymer ?
#
loop_
_entity_poly.entity_id
_entity_poly.type
_entity_poly.pdbx_seq_one_letter_code
_entity_poly.pdbx_strand_id
1 'polypeptide(L)'
;IASRGLGDVYKRQVHSNRLVFLNKNSKLKKKIKADAIITNQKKLPIAVLTADCVPVLLYDYEKKIIAAIHAGWKGAYRGIVRNVINFMHKKGCNPKNIIGAIGPSITQKNYEVKADFKKKFIKKHKKNKIFFKNKNELIYFDLPNYVKSQLKSQKINKIDMIKIDTFDKKNNFFSARRSLKLNLNDYGRNISIIMIN
;
A
#
# COMPACT_ATOMS: atom_id res chain seq x y z
N ILE A 1 -11.01 20.30 -16.11
CA ILE A 1 -11.29 20.40 -14.66
C ILE A 1 -9.97 20.64 -13.97
N ALA A 2 -9.84 21.87 -13.51
CA ALA A 2 -8.62 22.32 -12.85
C ALA A 2 -8.25 21.37 -11.69
N SER A 3 -6.97 21.11 -11.57
CA SER A 3 -6.28 20.26 -10.58
C SER A 3 -6.55 20.58 -9.09
N ARG A 4 -7.56 21.36 -8.76
CA ARG A 4 -7.89 21.77 -7.40
C ARG A 4 -8.37 20.62 -6.50
N GLY A 5 -8.96 19.55 -7.05
CA GLY A 5 -9.48 18.43 -6.26
C GLY A 5 -8.48 17.33 -5.91
N LEU A 6 -7.49 17.07 -6.77
CA LEU A 6 -6.50 16.02 -6.53
C LEU A 6 -5.25 16.54 -5.82
N GLY A 7 -4.86 17.81 -6.05
CA GLY A 7 -3.66 18.40 -5.45
C GLY A 7 -3.75 18.62 -3.94
N ASP A 8 -4.94 18.83 -3.39
CA ASP A 8 -5.15 19.14 -1.97
C ASP A 8 -5.26 17.89 -1.08
N VAL A 9 -5.43 16.72 -1.69
CA VAL A 9 -5.58 15.43 -0.97
C VAL A 9 -4.24 14.67 -0.89
N TYR A 10 -3.15 15.21 -1.46
CA TYR A 10 -1.85 14.56 -1.44
C TYR A 10 -1.12 14.77 -0.12
N LYS A 11 -1.08 13.73 0.67
CA LYS A 11 -0.07 13.55 1.70
C LYS A 11 1.31 13.34 1.08
N ARG A 12 2.36 13.76 1.75
CA ARG A 12 3.72 13.35 1.43
C ARG A 12 3.94 11.92 1.95
N GLN A 13 4.02 10.93 1.07
CA GLN A 13 4.37 9.56 1.42
C GLN A 13 5.83 9.48 1.85
N VAL A 14 6.11 8.86 2.98
CA VAL A 14 7.44 8.82 3.62
C VAL A 14 7.83 7.41 4.06
N HIS A 15 7.15 6.38 3.56
CA HIS A 15 7.33 4.97 3.91
C HIS A 15 7.19 4.71 5.43
N SER A 16 6.26 5.41 6.06
CA SER A 16 5.92 5.29 7.48
C SER A 16 4.75 4.32 7.71
N ASN A 17 4.30 4.22 8.95
CA ASN A 17 3.05 3.56 9.33
C ASN A 17 1.98 4.57 9.78
N ARG A 18 2.13 5.85 9.42
CA ARG A 18 1.20 6.93 9.74
C ARG A 18 0.01 6.92 8.81
N LEU A 19 -1.15 7.23 9.34
CA LEU A 19 -2.38 7.43 8.60
C LEU A 19 -2.96 8.82 8.90
N VAL A 20 -3.83 9.29 8.00
CA VAL A 20 -4.66 10.48 8.19
C VAL A 20 -6.11 10.13 7.91
N PHE A 21 -7.01 10.64 8.75
CA PHE A 21 -8.46 10.56 8.54
C PHE A 21 -8.99 11.91 8.09
N LEU A 22 -9.67 11.92 6.97
CA LEU A 22 -10.30 13.11 6.41
C LEU A 22 -11.81 13.05 6.64
N ASN A 23 -12.35 14.05 7.31
CA ASN A 23 -13.77 14.25 7.51
C ASN A 23 -14.17 15.67 7.06
N LYS A 24 -15.47 16.00 7.10
CA LYS A 24 -16.00 17.30 6.66
C LYS A 24 -15.32 18.52 7.34
N ASN A 25 -14.82 18.32 8.56
CA ASN A 25 -14.16 19.38 9.35
C ASN A 25 -12.64 19.42 9.16
N SER A 26 -12.09 18.54 8.30
CA SER A 26 -10.65 18.48 8.08
C SER A 26 -10.18 19.66 7.25
N LYS A 27 -9.52 20.64 7.89
CA LYS A 27 -8.85 21.75 7.21
C LYS A 27 -7.43 21.32 6.83
N LEU A 28 -7.23 20.92 5.59
CA LEU A 28 -5.92 20.53 5.07
C LEU A 28 -5.09 21.79 4.71
N LYS A 29 -4.56 22.46 5.72
CA LYS A 29 -3.69 23.64 5.52
C LYS A 29 -2.24 23.30 5.17
N LYS A 30 -1.76 22.08 5.40
CA LYS A 30 -0.37 21.62 5.16
C LYS A 30 -0.34 20.17 4.64
N LYS A 31 0.68 19.85 3.82
CA LYS A 31 0.95 18.48 3.36
C LYS A 31 1.30 17.57 4.54
N ILE A 32 0.40 16.69 4.94
CA ILE A 32 0.60 15.75 6.06
C ILE A 32 1.53 14.62 5.61
N LYS A 33 2.56 14.31 6.39
CA LYS A 33 3.45 13.16 6.18
C LYS A 33 2.74 11.87 6.66
N ALA A 34 2.15 11.12 5.74
CA ALA A 34 1.44 9.86 6.03
C ALA A 34 1.49 8.92 4.82
N ASP A 35 1.29 7.64 5.03
CA ASP A 35 1.29 6.60 3.99
C ASP A 35 -0.07 5.92 3.84
N ALA A 36 -1.08 6.34 4.61
CA ALA A 36 -2.46 5.97 4.38
C ALA A 36 -3.40 7.17 4.55
N ILE A 37 -4.48 7.18 3.77
CA ILE A 37 -5.61 8.11 3.92
C ILE A 37 -6.86 7.28 4.14
N ILE A 38 -7.73 7.76 5.06
CA ILE A 38 -9.02 7.18 5.34
C ILE A 38 -10.05 8.29 5.26
N THR A 39 -11.24 8.02 4.71
CA THR A 39 -12.34 8.99 4.70
C THR A 39 -13.70 8.29 4.70
N ASN A 40 -14.70 9.01 5.16
CA ASN A 40 -16.12 8.68 5.03
C ASN A 40 -16.87 9.71 4.17
N GLN A 41 -16.16 10.62 3.51
CA GLN A 41 -16.76 11.65 2.68
C GLN A 41 -17.13 11.08 1.31
N LYS A 42 -18.36 11.32 0.88
CA LYS A 42 -18.80 11.08 -0.49
C LYS A 42 -18.15 12.07 -1.46
N LYS A 43 -17.96 11.65 -2.69
CA LYS A 43 -17.40 12.47 -3.79
C LYS A 43 -16.00 13.03 -3.51
N LEU A 44 -15.30 12.50 -2.50
CA LEU A 44 -13.90 12.81 -2.23
C LEU A 44 -13.01 11.65 -2.65
N PRO A 45 -12.31 11.73 -3.79
CA PRO A 45 -11.35 10.72 -4.20
C PRO A 45 -10.11 10.76 -3.30
N ILE A 46 -9.69 9.62 -2.78
CA ILE A 46 -8.42 9.47 -2.09
C ILE A 46 -7.50 8.54 -2.86
N ALA A 47 -6.20 8.81 -2.84
CA ALA A 47 -5.25 8.10 -3.68
C ALA A 47 -3.91 7.83 -2.99
N VAL A 48 -3.18 6.84 -3.52
CA VAL A 48 -1.76 6.61 -3.23
C VAL A 48 -0.97 6.53 -4.54
N LEU A 49 0.27 6.99 -4.49
CA LEU A 49 1.23 6.92 -5.59
C LEU A 49 2.26 5.83 -5.28
N THR A 50 2.50 4.96 -6.25
CA THR A 50 3.46 3.87 -6.10
C THR A 50 4.35 3.72 -7.33
N ALA A 51 5.56 3.23 -7.12
CA ALA A 51 6.42 2.62 -8.12
C ALA A 51 7.11 1.46 -7.40
N ASP A 52 6.58 0.24 -7.60
CA ASP A 52 6.93 -1.02 -6.93
C ASP A 52 6.29 -1.27 -5.56
N CYS A 53 6.06 -0.25 -4.73
CA CYS A 53 5.35 -0.43 -3.47
C CYS A 53 3.90 -0.90 -3.70
N VAL A 54 3.35 -1.64 -2.75
CA VAL A 54 2.01 -2.22 -2.85
C VAL A 54 0.95 -1.16 -2.52
N PRO A 55 0.06 -0.79 -3.46
CA PRO A 55 -1.13 -0.02 -3.15
C PRO A 55 -2.22 -0.95 -2.62
N VAL A 56 -2.88 -0.55 -1.54
CA VAL A 56 -4.03 -1.27 -0.99
C VAL A 56 -5.20 -0.30 -0.86
N LEU A 57 -6.34 -0.67 -1.42
CA LEU A 57 -7.59 0.05 -1.31
C LEU A 57 -8.55 -0.78 -0.45
N LEU A 58 -9.20 -0.16 0.53
CA LEU A 58 -10.17 -0.81 1.40
C LEU A 58 -11.50 -0.06 1.36
N TYR A 59 -12.60 -0.80 1.42
CA TYR A 59 -13.95 -0.25 1.51
C TYR A 59 -14.80 -1.06 2.48
N ASP A 60 -15.31 -0.42 3.53
CA ASP A 60 -16.37 -0.95 4.36
C ASP A 60 -17.72 -0.50 3.78
N TYR A 61 -18.48 -1.45 3.23
CA TYR A 61 -19.74 -1.15 2.53
C TYR A 61 -20.90 -0.80 3.46
N GLU A 62 -20.84 -1.14 4.74
CA GLU A 62 -21.84 -0.76 5.75
C GLU A 62 -21.57 0.65 6.28
N LYS A 63 -20.36 0.90 6.74
CA LYS A 63 -19.96 2.19 7.33
C LYS A 63 -19.63 3.26 6.30
N LYS A 64 -19.58 2.87 5.00
CA LYS A 64 -19.19 3.78 3.91
C LYS A 64 -17.88 4.49 4.24
N ILE A 65 -16.88 3.74 4.68
CA ILE A 65 -15.52 4.22 4.96
C ILE A 65 -14.57 3.57 3.97
N ILE A 66 -13.72 4.41 3.34
CA ILE A 66 -12.68 3.96 2.42
C ILE A 66 -11.29 4.29 2.96
N ALA A 67 -10.30 3.49 2.54
CA ALA A 67 -8.90 3.76 2.81
C ALA A 67 -8.04 3.50 1.57
N ALA A 68 -7.02 4.34 1.36
CA ALA A 68 -5.96 4.13 0.39
C ALA A 68 -4.62 4.05 1.15
N ILE A 69 -3.87 2.96 0.97
CA ILE A 69 -2.65 2.64 1.72
C ILE A 69 -1.48 2.46 0.76
N HIS A 70 -0.38 3.17 0.98
CA HIS A 70 0.91 2.93 0.38
C HIS A 70 1.70 1.96 1.26
N ALA A 71 1.75 0.70 0.88
CA ALA A 71 2.46 -0.34 1.64
C ALA A 71 3.81 -0.68 0.99
N GLY A 72 4.78 0.22 1.06
CA GLY A 72 6.17 -0.12 0.82
C GLY A 72 6.71 -1.02 1.95
N TRP A 73 7.83 -1.73 1.74
CA TRP A 73 8.35 -2.69 2.70
C TRP A 73 8.55 -2.11 4.12
N LYS A 74 9.01 -0.85 4.24
CA LYS A 74 9.19 -0.18 5.55
C LYS A 74 7.85 0.02 6.25
N GLY A 75 6.84 0.54 5.53
CA GLY A 75 5.49 0.76 6.05
C GLY A 75 4.81 -0.57 6.44
N ALA A 76 4.86 -1.57 5.55
CA ALA A 76 4.34 -2.90 5.80
C ALA A 76 5.03 -3.57 7.01
N TYR A 77 6.36 -3.50 7.07
CA TYR A 77 7.12 -3.99 8.23
C TYR A 77 6.71 -3.30 9.53
N ARG A 78 6.47 -1.98 9.51
CA ARG A 78 6.05 -1.19 10.68
C ARG A 78 4.56 -1.33 11.01
N GLY A 79 3.78 -2.04 10.18
CA GLY A 79 2.38 -2.38 10.43
C GLY A 79 1.38 -1.32 9.97
N ILE A 80 1.64 -0.63 8.85
CA ILE A 80 0.70 0.36 8.28
C ILE A 80 -0.69 -0.25 8.04
N VAL A 81 -0.76 -1.48 7.51
CA VAL A 81 -2.01 -2.18 7.25
C VAL A 81 -2.80 -2.38 8.55
N ARG A 82 -2.16 -2.91 9.59
CA ARG A 82 -2.77 -3.09 10.90
C ARG A 82 -3.26 -1.78 11.50
N ASN A 83 -2.47 -0.71 11.40
CA ASN A 83 -2.84 0.59 11.94
C ASN A 83 -4.10 1.15 11.26
N VAL A 84 -4.21 1.00 9.93
CA VAL A 84 -5.39 1.42 9.17
C VAL A 84 -6.63 0.62 9.58
N ILE A 85 -6.52 -0.70 9.65
CA ILE A 85 -7.65 -1.57 10.01
C ILE A 85 -8.10 -1.33 11.46
N ASN A 86 -7.16 -1.16 12.39
CA ASN A 86 -7.48 -0.80 13.77
C ASN A 86 -8.21 0.55 13.85
N PHE A 87 -7.81 1.52 13.03
CA PHE A 87 -8.50 2.80 12.97
C PHE A 87 -9.91 2.64 12.38
N MET A 88 -10.08 1.90 11.28
CA MET A 88 -11.38 1.61 10.70
C MET A 88 -12.29 0.89 11.72
N HIS A 89 -11.75 -0.07 12.46
CA HIS A 89 -12.47 -0.75 13.55
C HIS A 89 -12.94 0.22 14.64
N LYS A 90 -12.09 1.15 15.09
CA LYS A 90 -12.47 2.23 16.04
C LYS A 90 -13.57 3.14 15.47
N LYS A 91 -13.74 3.20 14.16
CA LYS A 91 -14.85 3.90 13.49
C LYS A 91 -16.08 3.01 13.27
N GLY A 92 -16.12 1.82 13.87
CA GLY A 92 -17.25 0.90 13.82
C GLY A 92 -17.27 -0.02 12.59
N CYS A 93 -16.18 -0.05 11.79
CA CYS A 93 -16.07 -1.00 10.69
C CYS A 93 -15.94 -2.43 11.20
N ASN A 94 -16.61 -3.38 10.52
CA ASN A 94 -16.47 -4.80 10.78
C ASN A 94 -15.57 -5.43 9.69
N PRO A 95 -14.52 -6.19 10.04
CA PRO A 95 -13.68 -6.87 9.04
C PRO A 95 -14.43 -7.70 8.01
N LYS A 96 -15.59 -8.28 8.38
CA LYS A 96 -16.45 -9.04 7.46
C LYS A 96 -17.07 -8.17 6.34
N ASN A 97 -17.23 -6.88 6.59
CA ASN A 97 -17.82 -5.91 5.68
C ASN A 97 -16.77 -5.15 4.86
N ILE A 98 -15.49 -5.40 5.14
CA ILE A 98 -14.39 -4.74 4.43
C ILE A 98 -14.00 -5.57 3.20
N ILE A 99 -14.03 -4.92 2.05
CA ILE A 99 -13.48 -5.43 0.79
C ILE A 99 -12.14 -4.76 0.56
N GLY A 100 -11.13 -5.55 0.20
CA GLY A 100 -9.77 -5.08 -0.08
C GLY A 100 -9.36 -5.36 -1.52
N ALA A 101 -8.70 -4.40 -2.14
CA ALA A 101 -8.03 -4.56 -3.43
C ALA A 101 -6.53 -4.26 -3.27
N ILE A 102 -5.69 -5.17 -3.74
CA ILE A 102 -4.24 -5.00 -3.83
C ILE A 102 -3.88 -4.77 -5.30
N GLY A 103 -3.33 -3.60 -5.61
CA GLY A 103 -3.00 -3.22 -6.97
C GLY A 103 -1.62 -3.71 -7.43
N PRO A 104 -1.24 -3.37 -8.70
CA PRO A 104 0.04 -3.71 -9.29
C PRO A 104 1.21 -3.24 -8.43
N SER A 105 2.24 -4.08 -8.31
CA SER A 105 3.44 -3.81 -7.53
C SER A 105 4.59 -4.69 -8.00
N ILE A 106 5.80 -4.49 -7.48
CA ILE A 106 6.89 -5.41 -7.77
C ILE A 106 6.59 -6.80 -7.21
N THR A 107 6.70 -7.83 -8.04
CA THR A 107 6.46 -9.22 -7.61
C THR A 107 7.72 -9.87 -7.03
N GLN A 108 7.56 -11.02 -6.38
CA GLN A 108 8.68 -11.81 -5.85
C GLN A 108 9.74 -12.11 -6.91
N LYS A 109 9.33 -12.28 -8.17
CA LYS A 109 10.22 -12.59 -9.30
C LYS A 109 11.34 -11.57 -9.48
N ASN A 110 11.05 -10.30 -9.20
CA ASN A 110 11.94 -9.16 -9.47
C ASN A 110 12.34 -8.37 -8.21
N TYR A 111 11.83 -8.74 -7.03
CA TYR A 111 12.14 -8.03 -5.80
C TYR A 111 13.29 -8.68 -5.03
N GLU A 112 14.48 -8.57 -5.59
CA GLU A 112 15.73 -8.98 -4.93
C GLU A 112 15.99 -8.14 -3.67
N VAL A 113 16.44 -8.81 -2.60
CA VAL A 113 16.77 -8.21 -1.30
C VAL A 113 18.04 -8.82 -0.71
N LYS A 114 18.72 -8.08 0.18
CA LYS A 114 19.92 -8.55 0.87
C LYS A 114 19.60 -9.51 2.03
N ALA A 115 20.58 -10.27 2.47
CA ALA A 115 20.46 -11.22 3.58
C ALA A 115 20.00 -10.55 4.88
N ASP A 116 20.50 -9.35 5.19
CA ASP A 116 20.11 -8.62 6.40
C ASP A 116 18.62 -8.22 6.39
N PHE A 117 18.07 -7.91 5.21
CA PHE A 117 16.65 -7.67 5.06
C PHE A 117 15.84 -8.91 5.45
N LYS A 118 16.22 -10.10 4.96
CA LYS A 118 15.59 -11.39 5.31
C LYS A 118 15.70 -11.67 6.80
N LYS A 119 16.92 -11.54 7.38
CA LYS A 119 17.17 -11.72 8.82
C LYS A 119 16.24 -10.84 9.68
N LYS A 120 16.10 -9.55 9.31
CA LYS A 120 15.24 -8.59 9.98
C LYS A 120 13.76 -9.02 10.01
N PHE A 121 13.23 -9.50 8.88
CA PHE A 121 11.83 -9.95 8.80
C PHE A 121 11.60 -11.25 9.58
N ILE A 122 12.54 -12.20 9.54
CA ILE A 122 12.45 -13.47 10.27
C ILE A 122 12.59 -13.24 11.78
N LYS A 123 13.50 -12.33 12.22
CA LYS A 123 13.63 -11.93 13.63
C LYS A 123 12.31 -11.37 14.19
N LYS A 124 11.59 -10.57 13.38
CA LYS A 124 10.29 -10.02 13.77
C LYS A 124 9.24 -11.11 13.93
N HIS A 125 9.21 -12.09 13.04
CA HIS A 125 8.27 -13.21 13.08
C HIS A 125 8.82 -14.39 12.26
N LYS A 126 9.06 -15.54 12.87
CA LYS A 126 9.63 -16.74 12.21
C LYS A 126 8.82 -17.16 10.96
N LYS A 127 7.47 -17.04 11.01
CA LYS A 127 6.57 -17.32 9.88
C LYS A 127 6.83 -16.48 8.63
N ASN A 128 7.52 -15.34 8.75
CA ASN A 128 7.83 -14.49 7.59
C ASN A 128 8.81 -15.18 6.60
N LYS A 129 9.45 -16.28 6.99
CA LYS A 129 10.33 -17.07 6.09
C LYS A 129 9.62 -17.47 4.78
N ILE A 130 8.31 -17.71 4.81
CA ILE A 130 7.52 -18.13 3.66
C ILE A 130 7.48 -17.09 2.52
N PHE A 131 7.71 -15.81 2.83
CA PHE A 131 7.72 -14.72 1.85
C PHE A 131 9.07 -14.54 1.14
N PHE A 132 10.05 -15.40 1.44
CA PHE A 132 11.38 -15.34 0.84
C PHE A 132 11.65 -16.58 -0.01
N LYS A 133 12.16 -16.37 -1.22
CA LYS A 133 12.64 -17.41 -2.12
C LYS A 133 14.12 -17.19 -2.40
N ASN A 134 14.92 -18.26 -2.29
CA ASN A 134 16.32 -18.24 -2.74
C ASN A 134 16.37 -18.79 -4.17
N LYS A 135 17.12 -18.15 -5.05
CA LYS A 135 17.38 -18.58 -6.42
C LYS A 135 18.75 -18.05 -6.83
N ASN A 136 19.67 -18.97 -7.27
CA ASN A 136 21.03 -18.62 -7.71
C ASN A 136 21.72 -17.67 -6.72
N GLU A 137 21.78 -18.08 -5.44
CA GLU A 137 22.38 -17.31 -4.31
C GLU A 137 21.72 -15.98 -3.98
N LEU A 138 20.77 -15.51 -4.80
CA LEU A 138 19.99 -14.30 -4.59
C LEU A 138 18.73 -14.59 -3.77
N ILE A 139 18.30 -13.59 -3.02
CA ILE A 139 17.12 -13.67 -2.16
C ILE A 139 16.03 -12.75 -2.73
N TYR A 140 14.83 -13.29 -2.90
CA TYR A 140 13.67 -12.57 -3.42
C TYR A 140 12.56 -12.49 -2.38
N PHE A 141 11.93 -11.32 -2.24
CA PHE A 141 10.89 -11.07 -1.25
C PHE A 141 9.52 -10.88 -1.89
N ASP A 142 8.51 -11.55 -1.36
CA ASP A 142 7.12 -11.45 -1.80
C ASP A 142 6.37 -10.39 -0.98
N LEU A 143 6.56 -9.13 -1.33
CA LEU A 143 5.91 -8.01 -0.66
C LEU A 143 4.37 -8.03 -0.83
N PRO A 144 3.79 -8.32 -2.04
CA PRO A 144 2.34 -8.38 -2.19
C PRO A 144 1.68 -9.42 -1.29
N ASN A 145 2.20 -10.65 -1.24
CA ASN A 145 1.66 -11.69 -0.37
C ASN A 145 1.94 -11.42 1.11
N TYR A 146 3.05 -10.78 1.48
CA TYR A 146 3.28 -10.30 2.84
C TYR A 146 2.21 -9.30 3.27
N VAL A 147 1.85 -8.33 2.41
CA VAL A 147 0.77 -7.36 2.66
C VAL A 147 -0.59 -8.06 2.72
N LYS A 148 -0.88 -8.97 1.79
CA LYS A 148 -2.11 -9.78 1.80
C LYS A 148 -2.25 -10.58 3.09
N SER A 149 -1.17 -11.17 3.59
CA SER A 149 -1.18 -11.91 4.85
C SER A 149 -1.53 -11.04 6.05
N GLN A 150 -1.11 -9.76 6.05
CA GLN A 150 -1.47 -8.80 7.08
C GLN A 150 -2.96 -8.45 7.06
N LEU A 151 -3.58 -8.30 5.89
CA LEU A 151 -5.02 -8.13 5.75
C LEU A 151 -5.78 -9.35 6.31
N LYS A 152 -5.36 -10.56 5.91
CA LYS A 152 -5.96 -11.81 6.40
C LYS A 152 -5.83 -11.97 7.91
N SER A 153 -4.68 -11.59 8.51
CA SER A 153 -4.48 -11.65 9.96
C SER A 153 -5.41 -10.69 10.73
N GLN A 154 -5.94 -9.68 10.06
CA GLN A 154 -6.96 -8.77 10.58
C GLN A 154 -8.40 -9.23 10.21
N LYS A 155 -8.57 -10.49 9.81
CA LYS A 155 -9.86 -11.12 9.46
C LYS A 155 -10.55 -10.51 8.25
N ILE A 156 -9.84 -9.79 7.39
CA ILE A 156 -10.34 -9.35 6.08
C ILE A 156 -10.12 -10.49 5.10
N ASN A 157 -11.22 -11.07 4.60
CA ASN A 157 -11.17 -12.25 3.73
C ASN A 157 -11.54 -11.93 2.28
N LYS A 158 -12.34 -10.89 2.04
CA LYS A 158 -12.72 -10.42 0.70
C LYS A 158 -11.58 -9.57 0.12
N ILE A 159 -10.57 -10.22 -0.48
CA ILE A 159 -9.35 -9.56 -0.99
C ILE A 159 -9.10 -9.99 -2.43
N ASP A 160 -9.20 -9.05 -3.34
CA ASP A 160 -8.72 -9.22 -4.71
C ASP A 160 -7.29 -8.71 -4.82
N MET A 161 -6.47 -9.37 -5.64
CA MET A 161 -5.09 -9.00 -5.87
C MET A 161 -4.73 -9.09 -7.35
N ILE A 162 -4.35 -7.95 -7.91
CA ILE A 162 -3.85 -7.85 -9.28
C ILE A 162 -2.40 -8.30 -9.29
N LYS A 163 -2.11 -9.45 -9.93
CA LYS A 163 -0.77 -10.05 -10.00
C LYS A 163 0.05 -9.51 -11.19
N ILE A 164 0.08 -8.19 -11.36
CA ILE A 164 0.85 -7.54 -12.42
C ILE A 164 2.13 -6.97 -11.81
N ASP A 165 3.28 -7.32 -12.41
CA ASP A 165 4.60 -6.88 -11.98
C ASP A 165 4.92 -5.51 -12.57
N THR A 166 5.10 -4.50 -11.72
CA THR A 166 5.47 -3.15 -12.16
C THR A 166 6.89 -3.08 -12.70
N PHE A 167 7.77 -4.01 -12.31
CA PHE A 167 9.14 -4.08 -12.83
C PHE A 167 9.20 -4.49 -14.29
N ASP A 168 8.28 -5.34 -14.75
CA ASP A 168 8.25 -5.79 -16.15
C ASP A 168 7.81 -4.63 -17.07
N LYS A 169 8.71 -4.22 -17.98
CA LYS A 169 8.47 -3.12 -18.92
C LYS A 169 7.22 -3.36 -19.80
N LYS A 170 6.91 -4.61 -20.12
CA LYS A 170 5.75 -4.98 -20.95
C LYS A 170 4.41 -4.59 -20.34
N ASN A 171 4.36 -4.40 -19.03
CA ASN A 171 3.14 -4.06 -18.30
C ASN A 171 2.86 -2.54 -18.26
N ASN A 172 3.74 -1.70 -18.83
CA ASN A 172 3.59 -0.25 -18.94
C ASN A 172 3.38 0.49 -17.59
N PHE A 173 3.92 -0.04 -16.48
CA PHE A 173 3.93 0.61 -15.18
C PHE A 173 5.27 1.29 -14.90
N PHE A 174 5.25 2.35 -14.11
CA PHE A 174 6.48 2.93 -13.53
C PHE A 174 7.02 2.02 -12.43
N SER A 175 8.36 1.86 -12.41
CA SER A 175 9.08 1.04 -11.44
C SER A 175 10.36 1.73 -10.98
N ALA A 176 10.45 2.01 -9.69
CA ALA A 176 11.65 2.56 -9.06
C ALA A 176 12.85 1.60 -9.18
N ARG A 177 12.62 0.30 -8.99
CA ARG A 177 13.64 -0.73 -9.09
C ARG A 177 14.20 -0.83 -10.52
N ARG A 178 13.35 -0.73 -11.54
CA ARG A 178 13.77 -0.74 -12.93
C ARG A 178 14.58 0.51 -13.27
N SER A 179 14.12 1.69 -12.85
CA SER A 179 14.84 2.94 -13.07
C SER A 179 16.22 2.94 -12.43
N LEU A 180 16.33 2.46 -11.18
CA LEU A 180 17.63 2.30 -10.51
C LEU A 180 18.55 1.32 -11.24
N LYS A 181 18.04 0.20 -11.79
CA LYS A 181 18.86 -0.74 -12.57
C LYS A 181 19.32 -0.15 -13.92
N LEU A 182 18.57 0.81 -14.45
CA LEU A 182 18.89 1.51 -15.70
C LEU A 182 19.67 2.82 -15.47
N ASN A 183 20.09 3.10 -14.23
CA ASN A 183 20.77 4.34 -13.82
C ASN A 183 20.01 5.62 -14.21
N LEU A 184 18.67 5.58 -14.18
CA LEU A 184 17.85 6.76 -14.43
C LEU A 184 17.72 7.61 -13.16
N ASN A 185 17.81 8.93 -13.31
CA ASN A 185 17.78 9.87 -12.19
C ASN A 185 16.38 10.07 -11.59
N ASP A 186 15.33 9.77 -12.35
CA ASP A 186 13.94 9.90 -11.90
C ASP A 186 13.04 8.80 -12.50
N TYR A 187 11.85 8.67 -11.95
CA TYR A 187 10.80 7.76 -12.41
C TYR A 187 9.42 8.31 -12.07
N GLY A 188 8.46 8.06 -12.95
CA GLY A 188 7.06 8.40 -12.70
C GLY A 188 6.42 7.57 -11.58
N ARG A 189 5.14 7.81 -11.34
CA ARG A 189 4.36 7.11 -10.31
C ARG A 189 3.06 6.57 -10.91
N ASN A 190 2.67 5.38 -10.45
CA ASN A 190 1.37 4.81 -10.71
C ASN A 190 0.41 5.30 -9.63
N ILE A 191 -0.82 5.65 -10.01
CA ILE A 191 -1.84 6.13 -9.07
C ILE A 191 -2.88 5.03 -8.84
N SER A 192 -3.27 4.83 -7.57
CA SER A 192 -4.42 3.99 -7.19
C SER A 192 -5.41 4.84 -6.41
N ILE A 193 -6.66 4.90 -6.90
CA ILE A 193 -7.70 5.83 -6.43
C ILE A 193 -8.92 5.04 -5.97
N ILE A 194 -9.58 5.54 -4.92
CA ILE A 194 -10.88 5.07 -4.45
C ILE A 194 -11.75 6.25 -4.02
N MET A 195 -13.04 6.17 -4.28
CA MET A 195 -14.03 7.19 -3.93
C MET A 195 -15.36 6.55 -3.54
N ILE A 196 -16.10 7.18 -2.63
CA ILE A 196 -17.51 6.87 -2.33
C ILE A 196 -18.40 7.78 -3.19
N ASN A 197 -19.30 7.19 -3.93
CA ASN A 197 -20.33 7.93 -4.69
C ASN A 197 -21.44 8.45 -3.80
#